data_2586a4b3d4d3c2bd763c3cbda8d4fac0
#
_entry.id   2586a4b3d4d3c2bd763c3cbda8d4fac0
#
_cell.length_a   1.000
_cell.length_b   1.000
_cell.length_c   1.000
_cell.angle_alpha   90.00
_cell.angle_beta   90.00
_cell.angle_gamma   90.00
#
_symmetry.space_group_name_H-M   'P 1'
#
loop_
_entity.id
_entity.type
_entity.pdbx_description
1 polymer ?
#
loop_
_entity_poly.entity_id
_entity_poly.type
_entity_poly.pdbx_seq_one_letter_code
_entity_poly.pdbx_strand_id
1 'polypeptide(L)'
;MCKRLLTALLAAALLCSTALAAPIAANFLDSAALIDEDGAVIVAPGAYDFIFALDDAGELFCGGSNEGGAYRYALLNGAGEPLSEQVYDMLALEDGVVVFTQGSLYGAMTTGGEVLAEAAYTQLVSNGEGGFLALTTDCFDDQSDGLYRIDETGAVSATGVQTLGTLNWFSDGLMPLISAENNLYGYVDASGQWAIRPQFAYAGPFIEGRALASLTTGYGLIDNTGNWVLTPKYPDITFEDGELALAVEGDGSATGFDPATCAEIFRIEGGEGSYYAAYDGVVQAFDGEKTCLYDYSGRLIHEGGAQASYARGENGQFILSDGPWGAECYRIVRADGTLVEGAWQSLFPLFTLDGMGYYGFMAFEATPVYVEELGEEQYDWDPDGVRYGVVDENGETVLSARYEALSIAGEKRLLVREGDAQGLIDVHGNWIYQISTARE
;
A
#
# COMPACT_ATOMS: atom_id res chain seq x y z
N MET A 1 -44.87 39.15 1.79
CA MET A 1 -44.11 38.05 1.11
C MET A 1 -42.59 38.17 1.23
N CYS A 2 -42.04 39.22 1.84
CA CYS A 2 -40.56 39.44 1.92
C CYS A 2 -39.89 39.03 3.25
N LYS A 3 -40.62 38.56 4.24
CA LYS A 3 -40.06 38.15 5.57
C LYS A 3 -39.82 36.66 5.73
N ARG A 4 -40.22 35.81 4.77
CA ARG A 4 -39.99 34.35 4.80
C ARG A 4 -38.82 33.89 3.93
N LEU A 5 -38.24 34.76 3.08
CA LEU A 5 -37.04 34.47 2.31
C LEU A 5 -35.72 34.78 3.05
N LEU A 6 -35.77 35.65 4.09
CA LEU A 6 -34.55 35.99 4.84
C LEU A 6 -34.17 34.92 5.91
N THR A 7 -35.18 34.15 6.38
CA THR A 7 -34.92 33.07 7.36
C THR A 7 -34.42 31.77 6.74
N ALA A 8 -34.65 31.55 5.45
CA ALA A 8 -34.13 30.39 4.72
C ALA A 8 -32.70 30.59 4.22
N LEU A 9 -32.26 31.84 4.05
CA LEU A 9 -30.86 32.15 3.66
C LEU A 9 -29.87 32.21 4.84
N LEU A 10 -30.38 32.41 6.08
CA LEU A 10 -29.53 32.32 7.28
C LEU A 10 -29.39 30.90 7.83
N ALA A 11 -30.26 29.94 7.44
CA ALA A 11 -30.13 28.54 7.83
C ALA A 11 -29.25 27.73 6.85
N ALA A 12 -29.01 28.26 5.65
CA ALA A 12 -28.09 27.62 4.67
C ALA A 12 -26.62 28.09 4.82
N ALA A 13 -26.35 29.09 5.65
CA ALA A 13 -25.00 29.61 5.88
C ALA A 13 -24.33 29.06 7.15
N LEU A 14 -24.93 28.07 7.84
CA LEU A 14 -24.37 27.44 9.04
C LEU A 14 -24.19 25.91 8.89
N LEU A 15 -24.19 25.44 7.66
CA LEU A 15 -23.70 24.10 7.31
C LEU A 15 -22.48 24.21 6.35
N CYS A 16 -21.58 25.14 6.59
CA CYS A 16 -20.19 24.87 6.35
C CYS A 16 -19.78 23.89 7.48
N SER A 17 -19.95 22.61 7.25
CA SER A 17 -19.13 21.63 7.92
C SER A 17 -17.69 22.03 7.57
N THR A 18 -17.00 22.70 8.48
CA THR A 18 -15.54 22.55 8.54
C THR A 18 -15.37 21.05 8.63
N ALA A 19 -14.94 20.42 7.55
CA ALA A 19 -14.36 19.09 7.64
C ALA A 19 -13.27 19.28 8.71
N LEU A 20 -13.49 18.76 9.91
CA LEU A 20 -12.47 18.67 10.93
C LEU A 20 -11.38 17.84 10.26
N ALA A 21 -10.18 18.37 10.16
CA ALA A 21 -9.08 17.58 9.65
C ALA A 21 -8.93 16.33 10.52
N ALA A 22 -8.62 15.23 9.88
CA ALA A 22 -8.53 13.92 10.53
C ALA A 22 -7.55 13.95 11.70
N PRO A 23 -7.88 13.30 12.85
CA PRO A 23 -6.92 13.12 13.93
C PRO A 23 -5.66 12.39 13.46
N ILE A 24 -4.53 12.72 14.06
CA ILE A 24 -3.22 12.20 13.72
C ILE A 24 -2.77 11.20 14.76
N ALA A 25 -2.54 9.95 14.36
CA ALA A 25 -1.89 8.94 15.19
C ALA A 25 -0.38 9.20 15.24
N ALA A 26 0.13 9.59 16.40
CA ALA A 26 1.54 9.84 16.65
C ALA A 26 2.14 8.72 17.50
N ASN A 27 2.96 7.86 16.88
CA ASN A 27 3.61 6.74 17.54
C ASN A 27 5.03 7.14 17.96
N PHE A 28 5.27 7.19 19.27
CA PHE A 28 6.55 7.49 19.88
C PHE A 28 7.32 6.20 20.22
N LEU A 29 8.53 6.33 20.76
CA LEU A 29 9.35 5.16 21.10
C LEU A 29 8.66 4.16 22.07
N ASP A 30 7.98 4.69 23.10
CA ASP A 30 7.42 3.88 24.18
C ASP A 30 5.92 4.16 24.41
N SER A 31 5.25 4.89 23.52
CA SER A 31 3.84 5.26 23.66
C SER A 31 3.26 5.82 22.38
N ALA A 32 1.93 5.90 22.32
CA ALA A 32 1.24 6.56 21.23
C ALA A 32 0.26 7.62 21.75
N ALA A 33 -0.05 8.60 20.91
CA ALA A 33 -1.07 9.61 21.15
C ALA A 33 -1.97 9.77 19.90
N LEU A 34 -3.22 10.16 20.13
CA LEU A 34 -4.09 10.67 19.07
C LEU A 34 -4.21 12.19 19.27
N ILE A 35 -3.93 12.98 18.25
CA ILE A 35 -3.74 14.42 18.32
C ILE A 35 -4.54 15.05 17.18
N ASP A 36 -5.24 16.15 17.41
CA ASP A 36 -5.90 16.90 16.34
C ASP A 36 -4.91 17.75 15.53
N GLU A 37 -5.37 18.39 14.48
CA GLU A 37 -4.55 19.22 13.59
C GLU A 37 -3.89 20.42 14.26
N ASP A 38 -4.48 20.92 15.34
CA ASP A 38 -4.00 22.06 16.14
C ASP A 38 -3.03 21.64 17.27
N GLY A 39 -2.81 20.33 17.43
CA GLY A 39 -1.92 19.76 18.45
C GLY A 39 -2.62 19.48 19.79
N ALA A 40 -3.96 19.57 19.86
CA ALA A 40 -4.68 19.17 21.06
C ALA A 40 -4.74 17.64 21.19
N VAL A 41 -4.48 17.15 22.40
CA VAL A 41 -4.41 15.71 22.67
C VAL A 41 -5.81 15.13 22.83
N ILE A 42 -6.19 14.21 21.96
CA ILE A 42 -7.42 13.42 22.00
C ILE A 42 -7.22 12.19 22.87
N VAL A 43 -6.16 11.40 22.61
CA VAL A 43 -5.72 10.28 23.44
C VAL A 43 -4.33 10.58 23.96
N ALA A 44 -4.17 10.60 25.28
CA ALA A 44 -2.91 10.93 25.93
C ALA A 44 -1.84 9.85 25.68
N PRO A 45 -0.55 10.24 25.58
CA PRO A 45 0.56 9.28 25.55
C PRO A 45 0.52 8.32 26.72
N GLY A 46 0.73 7.03 26.46
CA GLY A 46 0.72 5.96 27.45
C GLY A 46 -0.63 5.30 27.70
N ALA A 47 -1.71 5.74 27.01
CA ALA A 47 -2.97 5.01 26.99
C ALA A 47 -2.86 3.74 26.12
N TYR A 48 -2.08 3.83 25.03
CA TYR A 48 -1.72 2.73 24.12
C TYR A 48 -0.23 2.80 23.80
N ASP A 49 0.37 1.65 23.49
CA ASP A 49 1.74 1.58 22.97
C ASP A 49 1.79 2.00 21.49
N PHE A 50 0.74 1.68 20.72
CA PHE A 50 0.57 2.05 19.32
C PHE A 50 -0.85 2.51 19.01
N ILE A 51 -1.00 3.44 18.09
CA ILE A 51 -2.27 3.83 17.47
C ILE A 51 -2.06 3.89 15.97
N PHE A 52 -2.92 3.24 15.19
CA PHE A 52 -2.90 3.27 13.73
C PHE A 52 -4.26 3.73 13.22
N ALA A 53 -4.29 4.57 12.19
CA ALA A 53 -5.50 4.83 11.43
C ALA A 53 -5.90 3.56 10.65
N LEU A 54 -7.18 3.21 10.67
CA LEU A 54 -7.74 2.12 9.87
C LEU A 54 -8.38 2.65 8.57
N ASP A 55 -8.69 3.95 8.51
CA ASP A 55 -9.20 4.64 7.35
C ASP A 55 -8.45 5.95 7.09
N ASP A 56 -8.55 6.46 5.87
CA ASP A 56 -7.96 7.74 5.46
C ASP A 56 -8.77 8.95 5.98
N ALA A 57 -10.03 8.72 6.38
CA ALA A 57 -10.90 9.77 6.89
C ALA A 57 -10.60 10.15 8.35
N GLY A 58 -9.81 9.32 9.07
CA GLY A 58 -9.53 9.50 10.50
C GLY A 58 -10.77 9.32 11.38
N GLU A 59 -11.69 8.48 10.95
CA GLU A 59 -12.90 8.13 11.72
C GLU A 59 -12.69 6.90 12.58
N LEU A 60 -11.76 5.99 12.16
CA LEU A 60 -11.46 4.74 12.83
C LEU A 60 -9.98 4.56 13.08
N PHE A 61 -9.66 4.09 14.27
CA PHE A 61 -8.30 3.79 14.71
C PHE A 61 -8.23 2.43 15.39
N CYS A 62 -7.03 1.87 15.39
CA CYS A 62 -6.65 0.70 16.14
C CYS A 62 -5.69 1.13 17.26
N GLY A 63 -6.09 0.96 18.52
CA GLY A 63 -5.24 1.20 19.69
C GLY A 63 -4.71 -0.12 20.24
N GLY A 64 -3.37 -0.28 20.32
CA GLY A 64 -2.72 -1.51 20.74
C GLY A 64 -1.81 -1.35 21.95
N SER A 65 -1.82 -2.34 22.85
CA SER A 65 -0.91 -2.41 24.00
C SER A 65 -0.30 -3.81 24.14
N ASN A 66 0.92 -3.86 24.67
CA ASN A 66 1.61 -5.12 24.93
C ASN A 66 1.14 -5.71 26.27
N GLU A 67 0.51 -6.87 26.21
CA GLU A 67 0.07 -7.61 27.39
C GLU A 67 0.82 -8.95 27.51
N GLY A 68 1.86 -8.97 28.34
CA GLY A 68 2.62 -10.19 28.61
C GLY A 68 3.43 -10.73 27.42
N GLY A 69 3.84 -9.88 26.49
CA GLY A 69 4.63 -10.21 25.31
C GLY A 69 3.81 -10.41 24.02
N ALA A 70 2.50 -10.23 24.07
CA ALA A 70 1.61 -10.20 22.91
C ALA A 70 0.89 -8.86 22.85
N TYR A 71 0.74 -8.32 21.63
CA TYR A 71 -0.07 -7.12 21.43
C TYR A 71 -1.55 -7.48 21.40
N ARG A 72 -2.36 -6.60 22.02
CA ARG A 72 -3.81 -6.64 21.99
C ARG A 72 -4.35 -5.32 21.53
N TYR A 73 -5.31 -5.37 20.63
CA TYR A 73 -5.86 -4.21 19.94
C TYR A 73 -7.32 -4.00 20.30
N ALA A 74 -7.72 -2.74 20.34
CA ALA A 74 -9.09 -2.27 20.43
C ALA A 74 -9.43 -1.38 19.23
N LEU A 75 -10.66 -1.42 18.76
CA LEU A 75 -11.20 -0.48 17.80
C LEU A 75 -11.55 0.82 18.52
N LEU A 76 -11.14 1.98 17.94
CA LEU A 76 -11.40 3.31 18.48
C LEU A 76 -12.09 4.16 17.40
N ASN A 77 -12.93 5.10 17.83
CA ASN A 77 -13.45 6.15 16.94
C ASN A 77 -12.50 7.36 16.86
N GLY A 78 -12.77 8.32 15.99
CA GLY A 78 -11.99 9.56 15.82
C GLY A 78 -11.93 10.45 17.07
N ALA A 79 -12.81 10.26 18.05
CA ALA A 79 -12.73 10.91 19.37
C ALA A 79 -11.85 10.12 20.37
N GLY A 80 -11.22 9.02 19.94
CA GLY A 80 -10.38 8.17 20.77
C GLY A 80 -11.14 7.29 21.76
N GLU A 81 -12.48 7.19 21.61
CA GLU A 81 -13.30 6.34 22.45
C GLU A 81 -13.26 4.90 21.96
N PRO A 82 -13.07 3.91 22.86
CA PRO A 82 -13.07 2.50 22.47
C PRO A 82 -14.47 2.05 22.01
N LEU A 83 -14.53 1.46 20.84
CA LEU A 83 -15.72 0.83 20.25
C LEU A 83 -15.75 -0.68 20.51
N SER A 84 -14.62 -1.27 20.91
CA SER A 84 -14.50 -2.67 21.26
C SER A 84 -13.63 -2.90 22.48
N GLU A 85 -13.66 -4.12 23.04
CA GLU A 85 -12.69 -4.56 24.04
C GLU A 85 -11.29 -4.69 23.42
N GLN A 86 -10.23 -4.58 24.24
CA GLN A 86 -8.84 -4.73 23.82
C GLN A 86 -8.41 -6.20 23.90
N VAL A 87 -8.93 -7.02 22.98
CA VAL A 87 -8.75 -8.48 23.01
C VAL A 87 -8.27 -9.09 21.69
N TYR A 88 -8.20 -8.29 20.64
CA TYR A 88 -7.90 -8.74 19.27
C TYR A 88 -6.39 -8.76 19.02
N ASP A 89 -5.92 -9.72 18.20
CA ASP A 89 -4.53 -9.83 17.78
C ASP A 89 -4.23 -8.97 16.53
N MET A 90 -5.27 -8.62 15.77
CA MET A 90 -5.21 -7.77 14.57
C MET A 90 -6.59 -7.14 14.34
N LEU A 91 -6.59 -5.93 13.78
CA LEU A 91 -7.77 -5.27 13.22
C LEU A 91 -7.41 -4.71 11.84
N ALA A 92 -8.28 -4.89 10.86
CA ALA A 92 -8.16 -4.30 9.53
C ALA A 92 -9.54 -3.87 9.03
N LEU A 93 -9.62 -2.72 8.36
CA LEU A 93 -10.85 -2.26 7.71
C LEU A 93 -10.86 -2.78 6.26
N GLU A 94 -11.91 -3.52 5.88
CA GLU A 94 -12.12 -4.06 4.55
C GLU A 94 -13.56 -3.77 4.11
N ASP A 95 -13.74 -3.04 3.01
CA ASP A 95 -15.08 -2.73 2.43
C ASP A 95 -16.13 -2.24 3.44
N GLY A 96 -15.71 -1.41 4.43
CA GLY A 96 -16.60 -0.84 5.43
C GLY A 96 -16.96 -1.75 6.59
N VAL A 97 -16.27 -2.88 6.76
CA VAL A 97 -16.33 -3.77 7.92
C VAL A 97 -14.95 -3.97 8.51
N VAL A 98 -14.87 -4.26 9.81
CA VAL A 98 -13.60 -4.51 10.48
C VAL A 98 -13.42 -6.01 10.61
N VAL A 99 -12.43 -6.55 9.90
CA VAL A 99 -11.93 -7.93 10.06
C VAL A 99 -10.97 -7.94 11.23
N PHE A 100 -11.08 -8.93 12.09
CA PHE A 100 -10.20 -9.10 13.23
C PHE A 100 -9.67 -10.53 13.35
N THR A 101 -8.57 -10.70 14.08
CA THR A 101 -8.12 -12.02 14.52
C THR A 101 -8.14 -12.13 16.05
N GLN A 102 -8.46 -13.32 16.54
CA GLN A 102 -8.36 -13.71 17.93
C GLN A 102 -7.78 -15.13 18.02
N GLY A 103 -6.58 -15.26 18.54
CA GLY A 103 -5.75 -16.43 18.33
C GLY A 103 -5.31 -16.51 16.86
N SER A 104 -5.52 -17.64 16.20
CA SER A 104 -5.23 -17.82 14.78
C SER A 104 -6.50 -17.76 13.90
N LEU A 105 -7.64 -17.34 14.46
CA LEU A 105 -8.92 -17.37 13.78
C LEU A 105 -9.41 -15.95 13.48
N TYR A 106 -10.03 -15.82 12.31
CA TYR A 106 -10.63 -14.59 11.81
C TYR A 106 -12.09 -14.49 12.24
N GLY A 107 -12.51 -13.27 12.54
CA GLY A 107 -13.87 -12.83 12.73
C GLY A 107 -14.11 -11.47 12.10
N ALA A 108 -15.32 -10.94 12.20
CA ALA A 108 -15.67 -9.65 11.66
C ALA A 108 -16.63 -8.89 12.58
N MET A 109 -16.52 -7.56 12.56
CA MET A 109 -17.41 -6.64 13.27
C MET A 109 -17.76 -5.43 12.41
N THR A 110 -18.82 -4.74 12.77
CA THR A 110 -19.14 -3.44 12.17
C THR A 110 -18.11 -2.40 12.55
N THR A 111 -18.05 -1.29 11.83
CA THR A 111 -17.25 -0.10 12.22
C THR A 111 -17.68 0.50 13.57
N GLY A 112 -18.86 0.16 14.08
CA GLY A 112 -19.32 0.50 15.42
C GLY A 112 -18.92 -0.50 16.53
N GLY A 113 -18.18 -1.57 16.19
CA GLY A 113 -17.69 -2.58 17.15
C GLY A 113 -18.70 -3.71 17.45
N GLU A 114 -19.83 -3.81 16.74
CA GLU A 114 -20.77 -4.93 16.88
C GLU A 114 -20.25 -6.15 16.10
N VAL A 115 -20.08 -7.29 16.76
CA VAL A 115 -19.59 -8.54 16.15
C VAL A 115 -20.63 -9.11 15.19
N LEU A 116 -20.23 -9.25 13.92
CA LEU A 116 -21.02 -9.88 12.84
C LEU A 116 -20.71 -11.37 12.71
N ALA A 117 -19.43 -11.72 12.86
CA ALA A 117 -18.94 -13.09 12.81
C ALA A 117 -17.89 -13.30 13.91
N GLU A 118 -18.11 -14.28 14.78
CA GLU A 118 -17.14 -14.68 15.80
C GLU A 118 -15.84 -15.20 15.18
N ALA A 119 -14.73 -15.15 15.93
CA ALA A 119 -13.45 -15.72 15.51
C ALA A 119 -13.52 -17.24 15.40
N ALA A 120 -13.89 -17.76 14.23
CA ALA A 120 -14.10 -19.18 13.98
C ALA A 120 -13.51 -19.66 12.64
N TYR A 121 -12.98 -18.77 11.83
CA TYR A 121 -12.56 -19.03 10.45
C TYR A 121 -11.05 -18.97 10.33
N THR A 122 -10.44 -19.86 9.54
CA THR A 122 -9.02 -19.82 9.21
C THR A 122 -8.70 -18.76 8.17
N GLN A 123 -9.71 -18.39 7.36
CA GLN A 123 -9.66 -17.27 6.42
C GLN A 123 -11.05 -16.66 6.30
N LEU A 124 -11.08 -15.33 6.16
CA LEU A 124 -12.31 -14.56 6.01
C LEU A 124 -11.99 -13.34 5.16
N VAL A 125 -12.76 -13.10 4.11
CA VAL A 125 -12.60 -11.93 3.22
C VAL A 125 -13.97 -11.31 2.98
N SER A 126 -14.01 -9.98 2.88
CA SER A 126 -15.21 -9.26 2.47
C SER A 126 -15.63 -9.67 1.06
N ASN A 127 -16.93 -9.81 0.81
CA ASN A 127 -17.48 -10.09 -0.52
C ASN A 127 -17.89 -8.83 -1.29
N GLY A 128 -17.61 -7.62 -0.75
CA GLY A 128 -17.96 -6.34 -1.35
C GLY A 128 -19.46 -5.98 -1.29
N GLU A 129 -20.33 -6.86 -0.72
CA GLU A 129 -21.78 -6.67 -0.60
C GLU A 129 -22.26 -6.67 0.87
N GLY A 130 -21.35 -6.34 1.81
CA GLY A 130 -21.64 -6.28 3.25
C GLY A 130 -21.62 -7.65 3.96
N GLY A 131 -21.22 -8.72 3.26
CA GLY A 131 -21.00 -10.05 3.81
C GLY A 131 -19.57 -10.55 3.58
N PHE A 132 -19.35 -11.86 3.82
CA PHE A 132 -18.03 -12.47 3.73
C PHE A 132 -18.06 -13.81 3.03
N LEU A 133 -16.91 -14.21 2.49
CA LEU A 133 -16.59 -15.61 2.20
C LEU A 133 -15.54 -16.10 3.20
N ALA A 134 -15.64 -17.35 3.63
CA ALA A 134 -14.83 -17.89 4.71
C ALA A 134 -14.43 -19.35 4.48
N LEU A 135 -13.28 -19.73 5.03
CA LEU A 135 -12.81 -21.11 5.16
C LEU A 135 -12.66 -21.48 6.65
N THR A 136 -12.84 -22.75 6.97
CA THR A 136 -12.76 -23.28 8.34
C THR A 136 -11.55 -24.18 8.58
N THR A 137 -10.87 -24.60 7.51
CA THR A 137 -9.69 -25.47 7.56
C THR A 137 -8.45 -24.72 7.13
N ASP A 138 -7.30 -25.07 7.67
CA ASP A 138 -6.04 -24.51 7.26
C ASP A 138 -5.62 -25.08 5.89
N CYS A 139 -5.50 -24.22 4.89
CA CYS A 139 -5.21 -24.62 3.50
C CYS A 139 -3.80 -25.21 3.27
N PHE A 140 -2.95 -25.26 4.32
CA PHE A 140 -1.62 -25.85 4.23
C PHE A 140 -1.61 -27.38 4.35
N ASP A 141 -2.74 -28.02 4.64
CA ASP A 141 -2.84 -29.46 4.89
C ASP A 141 -3.23 -30.33 3.68
N ASP A 142 -3.12 -29.83 2.43
CA ASP A 142 -3.54 -30.52 1.19
C ASP A 142 -4.99 -31.05 1.23
N GLN A 143 -5.82 -30.53 2.13
CA GLN A 143 -7.23 -30.89 2.25
C GLN A 143 -8.09 -29.82 1.59
N SER A 144 -9.08 -30.26 0.82
CA SER A 144 -10.10 -29.36 0.29
C SER A 144 -10.99 -28.87 1.41
N ASP A 145 -11.26 -27.58 1.45
CA ASP A 145 -12.27 -26.99 2.32
C ASP A 145 -13.50 -26.54 1.54
N GLY A 146 -14.65 -26.55 2.23
CA GLY A 146 -15.87 -25.95 1.74
C GLY A 146 -15.86 -24.45 1.92
N LEU A 147 -16.22 -23.73 0.85
CA LEU A 147 -16.42 -22.30 0.92
C LEU A 147 -17.75 -21.99 1.61
N TYR A 148 -17.72 -21.13 2.63
CA TYR A 148 -18.89 -20.63 3.34
C TYR A 148 -19.16 -19.17 2.97
N ARG A 149 -20.43 -18.80 2.90
CA ARG A 149 -20.89 -17.42 2.83
C ARG A 149 -21.49 -17.00 4.16
N ILE A 150 -21.11 -15.84 4.63
CA ILE A 150 -21.66 -15.13 5.78
C ILE A 150 -22.35 -13.88 5.23
N ASP A 151 -23.63 -13.71 5.47
CA ASP A 151 -24.36 -12.53 5.02
C ASP A 151 -24.21 -11.35 5.98
N GLU A 152 -24.77 -10.20 5.61
CA GLU A 152 -24.75 -8.94 6.38
C GLU A 152 -25.35 -9.04 7.79
N THR A 153 -26.11 -10.11 8.07
CA THR A 153 -26.70 -10.39 9.40
C THR A 153 -25.87 -11.37 10.22
N GLY A 154 -24.77 -11.88 9.67
CA GLY A 154 -23.92 -12.90 10.28
C GLY A 154 -24.44 -14.33 10.06
N ALA A 155 -25.49 -14.56 9.23
CA ALA A 155 -25.98 -15.89 8.95
C ALA A 155 -25.06 -16.65 8.00
N VAL A 156 -24.63 -17.85 8.42
CA VAL A 156 -23.66 -18.71 7.72
C VAL A 156 -24.37 -19.75 6.86
N SER A 157 -23.90 -19.90 5.62
CA SER A 157 -24.39 -20.94 4.68
C SER A 157 -23.24 -21.52 3.86
N ALA A 158 -23.28 -22.85 3.63
CA ALA A 158 -22.33 -23.50 2.72
C ALA A 158 -22.66 -23.15 1.27
N THR A 159 -21.65 -22.76 0.48
CA THR A 159 -21.84 -22.46 -0.95
C THR A 159 -21.88 -23.71 -1.83
N GLY A 160 -21.31 -24.81 -1.35
CA GLY A 160 -21.11 -26.04 -2.12
C GLY A 160 -19.85 -26.07 -2.98
N VAL A 161 -19.11 -24.97 -3.02
CA VAL A 161 -17.80 -24.90 -3.69
C VAL A 161 -16.73 -25.50 -2.77
N GLN A 162 -15.86 -26.33 -3.34
CA GLN A 162 -14.69 -26.90 -2.66
C GLN A 162 -13.41 -26.29 -3.26
N THR A 163 -12.50 -25.82 -2.41
CA THR A 163 -11.25 -25.18 -2.81
C THR A 163 -10.02 -25.83 -2.19
N LEU A 164 -8.88 -25.69 -2.82
CA LEU A 164 -7.55 -26.03 -2.29
C LEU A 164 -6.71 -24.78 -1.97
N GLY A 165 -7.20 -23.61 -2.36
CA GLY A 165 -6.43 -22.35 -2.27
C GLY A 165 -6.79 -21.49 -1.08
N THR A 166 -5.96 -20.48 -0.87
CA THR A 166 -6.27 -19.35 -0.02
C THR A 166 -7.32 -18.47 -0.68
N LEU A 167 -8.14 -17.81 0.14
CA LEU A 167 -9.01 -16.74 -0.34
C LEU A 167 -8.16 -15.55 -0.76
N ASN A 168 -8.55 -14.92 -1.85
CA ASN A 168 -8.04 -13.65 -2.33
C ASN A 168 -9.07 -12.55 -2.05
N TRP A 169 -8.73 -11.31 -2.36
CA TRP A 169 -9.71 -10.22 -2.31
C TRP A 169 -10.62 -10.24 -3.55
N PHE A 170 -11.81 -9.71 -3.38
CA PHE A 170 -12.72 -9.41 -4.47
C PHE A 170 -12.21 -8.19 -5.27
N SER A 171 -12.33 -8.30 -6.58
CA SER A 171 -12.12 -7.18 -7.48
C SER A 171 -13.10 -7.30 -8.65
N ASP A 172 -13.74 -6.20 -9.02
CA ASP A 172 -14.82 -6.16 -10.02
C ASP A 172 -15.94 -7.20 -9.76
N GLY A 173 -16.22 -7.47 -8.46
CA GLY A 173 -17.26 -8.43 -8.02
C GLY A 173 -16.89 -9.91 -8.21
N LEU A 174 -15.64 -10.22 -8.53
CA LEU A 174 -15.14 -11.58 -8.73
C LEU A 174 -13.87 -11.83 -7.91
N MET A 175 -13.73 -13.07 -7.43
CA MET A 175 -12.53 -13.51 -6.70
C MET A 175 -11.95 -14.77 -7.36
N PRO A 176 -10.66 -14.79 -7.71
CA PRO A 176 -10.01 -15.99 -8.24
C PRO A 176 -9.88 -17.05 -7.15
N LEU A 177 -10.20 -18.31 -7.48
CA LEU A 177 -10.15 -19.41 -6.55
C LEU A 177 -9.75 -20.71 -7.25
N ILE A 178 -8.96 -21.58 -6.56
CA ILE A 178 -8.58 -22.88 -7.07
C ILE A 178 -9.67 -23.91 -6.71
N SER A 179 -10.17 -24.63 -7.72
CA SER A 179 -11.12 -25.73 -7.50
C SER A 179 -10.41 -26.99 -7.00
N ALA A 180 -10.96 -27.61 -5.95
CA ALA A 180 -10.51 -28.92 -5.48
C ALA A 180 -10.81 -30.06 -6.46
N GLU A 181 -11.72 -29.89 -7.43
CA GLU A 181 -12.11 -30.94 -8.38
C GLU A 181 -11.02 -31.19 -9.44
N ASN A 182 -10.35 -30.12 -9.92
CA ASN A 182 -9.47 -30.23 -11.08
C ASN A 182 -8.15 -29.45 -10.93
N ASN A 183 -7.95 -28.78 -9.78
CA ASN A 183 -6.75 -27.97 -9.47
C ASN A 183 -6.51 -26.82 -10.46
N LEU A 184 -7.60 -26.27 -11.00
CA LEU A 184 -7.58 -25.13 -11.89
C LEU A 184 -8.24 -23.93 -11.23
N TYR A 185 -7.83 -22.74 -11.64
CA TYR A 185 -8.46 -21.49 -11.22
C TYR A 185 -9.74 -21.22 -12.01
N GLY A 186 -10.74 -20.74 -11.32
CA GLY A 186 -11.92 -20.09 -11.81
C GLY A 186 -12.19 -18.83 -11.00
N TYR A 187 -13.37 -18.26 -11.12
CA TYR A 187 -13.78 -17.10 -10.33
C TYR A 187 -15.13 -17.34 -9.69
N VAL A 188 -15.23 -17.01 -8.41
CA VAL A 188 -16.48 -16.99 -7.66
C VAL A 188 -17.01 -15.55 -7.55
N ASP A 189 -18.36 -15.45 -7.51
CA ASP A 189 -19.06 -14.19 -7.23
C ASP A 189 -19.23 -13.96 -5.71
N ALA A 190 -19.85 -12.83 -5.32
CA ALA A 190 -20.12 -12.47 -3.94
C ALA A 190 -21.01 -13.48 -3.19
N SER A 191 -21.74 -14.35 -3.90
CA SER A 191 -22.51 -15.46 -3.30
C SER A 191 -21.67 -16.71 -3.06
N GLY A 192 -20.39 -16.72 -3.51
CA GLY A 192 -19.49 -17.86 -3.45
C GLY A 192 -19.80 -18.94 -4.49
N GLN A 193 -20.50 -18.61 -5.58
CA GLN A 193 -20.75 -19.51 -6.70
C GLN A 193 -19.79 -19.25 -7.86
N TRP A 194 -19.46 -20.31 -8.64
CA TRP A 194 -18.63 -20.14 -9.82
C TRP A 194 -19.31 -19.27 -10.88
N ALA A 195 -18.86 -18.01 -11.01
CA ALA A 195 -19.22 -17.13 -12.12
C ALA A 195 -18.44 -17.50 -13.39
N ILE A 196 -17.14 -17.82 -13.24
CA ILE A 196 -16.32 -18.39 -14.30
C ILE A 196 -15.81 -19.75 -13.82
N ARG A 197 -16.17 -20.81 -14.54
CA ARG A 197 -15.80 -22.17 -14.15
C ARG A 197 -14.29 -22.37 -14.18
N PRO A 198 -13.73 -23.19 -13.28
CA PRO A 198 -12.31 -23.50 -13.20
C PRO A 198 -11.76 -24.07 -14.51
N GLN A 199 -10.84 -23.33 -15.14
CA GLN A 199 -10.25 -23.67 -16.45
C GLN A 199 -8.83 -23.12 -16.67
N PHE A 200 -8.34 -22.23 -15.79
CA PHE A 200 -7.05 -21.58 -15.94
C PHE A 200 -5.98 -22.26 -15.08
N ALA A 201 -4.74 -22.29 -15.56
CA ALA A 201 -3.60 -22.75 -14.77
C ALA A 201 -3.20 -21.73 -13.69
N TYR A 202 -3.42 -20.44 -13.99
CA TYR A 202 -3.31 -19.30 -13.09
C TYR A 202 -4.40 -18.28 -13.42
N ALA A 203 -4.88 -17.57 -12.39
CA ALA A 203 -5.79 -16.45 -12.55
C ALA A 203 -5.53 -15.41 -11.46
N GLY A 204 -5.28 -14.16 -11.87
CA GLY A 204 -5.14 -12.98 -11.02
C GLY A 204 -6.47 -12.27 -10.78
N PRO A 205 -6.50 -11.23 -9.93
CA PRO A 205 -7.68 -10.42 -9.71
C PRO A 205 -8.09 -9.69 -11.00
N PHE A 206 -9.37 -9.33 -11.08
CA PHE A 206 -9.85 -8.43 -12.12
C PHE A 206 -9.47 -6.99 -11.78
N ILE A 207 -9.05 -6.23 -12.79
CA ILE A 207 -8.77 -4.80 -12.69
C ILE A 207 -9.42 -4.16 -13.92
N GLU A 208 -10.40 -3.29 -13.70
CA GLU A 208 -11.14 -2.59 -14.76
C GLU A 208 -11.69 -3.52 -15.87
N GLY A 209 -12.28 -4.66 -15.43
CA GLY A 209 -12.89 -5.65 -16.32
C GLY A 209 -11.90 -6.55 -17.07
N ARG A 210 -10.64 -6.60 -16.67
CA ARG A 210 -9.60 -7.48 -17.20
C ARG A 210 -8.92 -8.24 -16.09
N ALA A 211 -8.47 -9.47 -16.38
CA ALA A 211 -7.64 -10.23 -15.45
C ALA A 211 -6.52 -10.94 -16.21
N LEU A 212 -5.35 -10.98 -15.57
CA LEU A 212 -4.26 -11.84 -16.01
C LEU A 212 -4.63 -13.29 -15.76
N ALA A 213 -4.52 -14.12 -16.79
CA ALA A 213 -4.72 -15.55 -16.66
C ALA A 213 -3.69 -16.32 -17.48
N SER A 214 -3.48 -17.60 -17.17
CA SER A 214 -2.60 -18.44 -17.97
C SER A 214 -3.23 -19.81 -18.30
N LEU A 215 -2.72 -20.36 -19.36
CA LEU A 215 -2.76 -21.79 -19.67
C LEU A 215 -1.34 -22.35 -19.61
N THR A 216 -1.18 -23.65 -19.87
CA THR A 216 0.16 -24.26 -20.00
C THR A 216 0.98 -23.68 -21.16
N THR A 217 0.36 -22.94 -22.06
CA THR A 217 0.97 -22.31 -23.23
C THR A 217 1.51 -20.91 -22.97
N GLY A 218 1.14 -20.27 -21.84
CA GLY A 218 1.58 -18.92 -21.49
C GLY A 218 0.47 -18.08 -20.87
N TYR A 219 0.79 -16.82 -20.63
CA TYR A 219 -0.08 -15.80 -20.07
C TYR A 219 -0.84 -15.03 -21.15
N GLY A 220 -2.00 -14.51 -20.79
CA GLY A 220 -2.84 -13.62 -21.58
C GLY A 220 -3.80 -12.86 -20.68
N LEU A 221 -4.70 -12.07 -21.27
CA LEU A 221 -5.77 -11.37 -20.55
C LEU A 221 -7.13 -11.98 -20.90
N ILE A 222 -8.01 -12.02 -19.90
CA ILE A 222 -9.41 -12.42 -20.04
C ILE A 222 -10.35 -11.27 -19.70
N ASP A 223 -11.57 -11.32 -20.22
CA ASP A 223 -12.68 -10.48 -19.80
C ASP A 223 -13.44 -11.11 -18.61
N ASN A 224 -14.41 -10.36 -18.03
CA ASN A 224 -15.22 -10.79 -16.89
C ASN A 224 -16.17 -11.96 -17.18
N THR A 225 -16.21 -12.46 -18.41
CA THR A 225 -16.92 -13.70 -18.80
C THR A 225 -15.98 -14.90 -18.96
N GLY A 226 -14.66 -14.69 -18.78
CA GLY A 226 -13.62 -15.70 -18.93
C GLY A 226 -13.15 -15.94 -20.34
N ASN A 227 -13.50 -15.07 -21.29
CA ASN A 227 -13.01 -15.15 -22.67
C ASN A 227 -11.67 -14.44 -22.82
N TRP A 228 -10.76 -15.04 -23.59
CA TRP A 228 -9.48 -14.42 -23.92
C TRP A 228 -9.67 -13.19 -24.80
N VAL A 229 -9.16 -12.04 -24.32
CA VAL A 229 -9.04 -10.78 -25.07
C VAL A 229 -7.61 -10.58 -25.57
N LEU A 230 -6.61 -11.02 -24.82
CA LEU A 230 -5.23 -11.18 -25.26
C LEU A 230 -4.86 -12.66 -25.19
N THR A 231 -4.48 -13.26 -26.32
CA THR A 231 -4.24 -14.70 -26.44
C THR A 231 -3.13 -15.18 -25.49
N PRO A 232 -3.29 -16.34 -24.80
CA PRO A 232 -2.33 -16.86 -23.82
C PRO A 232 -1.11 -17.50 -24.51
N LYS A 233 -0.12 -16.70 -24.88
CA LYS A 233 1.09 -17.12 -25.59
C LYS A 233 2.38 -16.51 -25.03
N TYR A 234 2.25 -15.52 -24.16
CA TYR A 234 3.41 -14.78 -23.65
C TYR A 234 4.07 -15.50 -22.48
N PRO A 235 5.40 -15.57 -22.42
CA PRO A 235 6.12 -16.14 -21.30
C PRO A 235 5.78 -15.44 -19.97
N ASP A 236 5.57 -14.12 -20.02
CA ASP A 236 5.22 -13.30 -18.86
C ASP A 236 4.42 -12.07 -19.28
N ILE A 237 3.55 -11.59 -18.39
CA ILE A 237 2.80 -10.33 -18.53
C ILE A 237 2.73 -9.66 -17.15
N THR A 238 3.17 -8.41 -17.07
CA THR A 238 2.88 -7.52 -15.93
C THR A 238 1.56 -6.80 -16.21
N PHE A 239 0.61 -6.89 -15.27
CA PHE A 239 -0.68 -6.23 -15.33
C PHE A 239 -1.15 -5.96 -13.88
N GLU A 240 -0.85 -4.78 -13.34
CA GLU A 240 -1.04 -4.46 -11.91
C GLU A 240 -1.99 -3.28 -11.67
N ASP A 241 -2.01 -2.28 -12.55
CA ASP A 241 -2.76 -1.03 -12.37
C ASP A 241 -3.98 -0.88 -13.30
N GLY A 242 -4.18 -1.82 -14.22
CA GLY A 242 -5.27 -1.75 -15.20
C GLY A 242 -5.00 -0.84 -16.42
N GLU A 243 -3.95 -0.01 -16.37
CA GLU A 243 -3.65 0.97 -17.43
C GLU A 243 -2.76 0.40 -18.53
N LEU A 244 -1.89 -0.57 -18.23
CA LEU A 244 -0.99 -1.21 -19.17
C LEU A 244 -0.91 -2.72 -18.95
N ALA A 245 -0.92 -3.50 -20.03
CA ALA A 245 -0.46 -4.88 -20.04
C ALA A 245 0.90 -4.95 -20.75
N LEU A 246 1.97 -5.19 -19.98
CA LEU A 246 3.31 -5.31 -20.52
C LEU A 246 3.68 -6.78 -20.69
N ALA A 247 3.68 -7.25 -21.95
CA ALA A 247 3.96 -8.64 -22.28
C ALA A 247 5.42 -8.82 -22.71
N VAL A 248 6.12 -9.76 -22.07
CA VAL A 248 7.46 -10.17 -22.48
C VAL A 248 7.36 -11.22 -23.58
N GLU A 249 8.09 -11.01 -24.67
CA GLU A 249 8.11 -11.89 -25.82
C GLU A 249 9.21 -12.96 -25.68
N GLY A 250 9.10 -14.03 -26.45
CA GLY A 250 10.11 -15.12 -26.42
C GLY A 250 11.50 -14.73 -26.94
N ASP A 251 11.65 -13.60 -27.60
CA ASP A 251 12.92 -13.02 -28.05
C ASP A 251 13.56 -12.06 -27.04
N GLY A 252 12.92 -11.89 -25.87
CA GLY A 252 13.38 -11.01 -24.81
C GLY A 252 12.97 -9.54 -24.97
N SER A 253 12.19 -9.20 -26.00
CA SER A 253 11.57 -7.87 -26.12
C SER A 253 10.31 -7.78 -25.25
N ALA A 254 9.80 -6.56 -25.02
CA ALA A 254 8.54 -6.33 -24.35
C ALA A 254 7.59 -5.49 -25.19
N THR A 255 6.31 -5.85 -25.20
CA THR A 255 5.25 -5.13 -25.90
C THR A 255 4.21 -4.64 -24.90
N GLY A 256 3.94 -3.32 -24.90
CA GLY A 256 2.87 -2.69 -24.13
C GLY A 256 1.56 -2.73 -24.92
N PHE A 257 0.50 -3.22 -24.28
CA PHE A 257 -0.86 -3.28 -24.81
C PHE A 257 -1.81 -2.42 -23.97
N ASP A 258 -2.73 -1.76 -24.65
CA ASP A 258 -3.93 -1.18 -24.02
C ASP A 258 -4.84 -2.32 -23.53
N PRO A 259 -5.11 -2.46 -22.22
CA PRO A 259 -5.88 -3.60 -21.72
C PRO A 259 -7.34 -3.61 -22.19
N ALA A 260 -7.94 -2.45 -22.47
CA ALA A 260 -9.32 -2.35 -22.89
C ALA A 260 -9.53 -2.83 -24.32
N THR A 261 -8.60 -2.50 -25.23
CA THR A 261 -8.68 -2.79 -26.67
C THR A 261 -7.76 -3.90 -27.14
N CYS A 262 -6.75 -4.28 -26.33
CA CYS A 262 -5.64 -5.15 -26.67
C CYS A 262 -4.84 -4.68 -27.90
N ALA A 263 -4.87 -3.39 -28.18
CA ALA A 263 -4.04 -2.78 -29.20
C ALA A 263 -2.61 -2.57 -28.68
N GLU A 264 -1.63 -2.88 -29.52
CA GLU A 264 -0.23 -2.55 -29.22
C GLU A 264 -0.05 -1.03 -29.16
N ILE A 265 0.57 -0.54 -28.08
CA ILE A 265 0.90 0.86 -27.86
C ILE A 265 2.35 1.11 -28.27
N PHE A 266 3.27 0.28 -27.77
CA PHE A 266 4.71 0.39 -28.01
C PHE A 266 5.39 -0.97 -27.92
N ARG A 267 6.63 -1.03 -28.44
CA ARG A 267 7.54 -2.17 -28.26
C ARG A 267 8.91 -1.66 -27.80
N ILE A 268 9.49 -2.34 -26.83
CA ILE A 268 10.87 -2.13 -26.35
C ILE A 268 11.68 -3.33 -26.83
N GLU A 269 12.71 -3.06 -27.64
CA GLU A 269 13.64 -4.09 -28.05
C GLU A 269 14.47 -4.59 -26.86
N GLY A 270 14.70 -5.87 -26.79
CA GLY A 270 15.45 -6.51 -25.72
C GLY A 270 16.22 -7.72 -26.22
N GLY A 271 16.78 -8.49 -25.31
CA GLY A 271 17.56 -9.68 -25.61
C GLY A 271 17.66 -10.57 -24.39
N GLU A 272 18.58 -11.54 -24.45
CA GLU A 272 18.84 -12.44 -23.33
C GLU A 272 19.31 -11.64 -22.09
N GLY A 273 18.61 -11.78 -20.97
CA GLY A 273 18.89 -11.06 -19.72
C GLY A 273 18.19 -9.71 -19.57
N SER A 274 17.36 -9.30 -20.54
CA SER A 274 16.49 -8.14 -20.36
C SER A 274 15.47 -8.40 -19.27
N TYR A 275 15.17 -7.35 -18.50
CA TYR A 275 14.18 -7.38 -17.43
C TYR A 275 13.26 -6.15 -17.54
N TYR A 276 12.00 -6.35 -17.26
CA TYR A 276 10.98 -5.30 -17.34
C TYR A 276 10.11 -5.30 -16.09
N ALA A 277 9.73 -4.10 -15.63
CA ALA A 277 8.73 -3.90 -14.61
C ALA A 277 7.83 -2.72 -15.02
N ALA A 278 6.51 -2.88 -14.89
CA ALA A 278 5.53 -1.82 -15.14
C ALA A 278 4.80 -1.54 -13.83
N TYR A 279 4.78 -0.27 -13.40
CA TYR A 279 4.13 0.18 -12.17
C TYR A 279 3.92 1.70 -12.21
N ASP A 280 2.86 2.17 -11.59
CA ASP A 280 2.60 3.61 -11.38
C ASP A 280 2.75 4.49 -12.64
N GLY A 281 2.29 4.03 -13.79
CA GLY A 281 2.31 4.79 -15.05
C GLY A 281 3.66 4.78 -15.77
N VAL A 282 4.62 3.92 -15.38
CA VAL A 282 5.93 3.80 -16.01
C VAL A 282 6.36 2.37 -16.25
N VAL A 283 7.27 2.19 -17.21
CA VAL A 283 7.98 0.94 -17.47
C VAL A 283 9.47 1.17 -17.22
N GLN A 284 10.02 0.40 -16.30
CA GLN A 284 11.46 0.28 -16.13
C GLN A 284 11.95 -0.91 -16.94
N ALA A 285 12.92 -0.68 -17.82
CA ALA A 285 13.51 -1.70 -18.69
C ALA A 285 15.03 -1.75 -18.51
N PHE A 286 15.56 -2.93 -18.21
CA PHE A 286 16.99 -3.20 -18.16
C PHE A 286 17.39 -4.08 -19.35
N ASP A 287 18.43 -3.70 -20.10
CA ASP A 287 18.91 -4.39 -21.31
C ASP A 287 20.23 -5.15 -21.12
N GLY A 288 20.73 -5.26 -19.90
CA GLY A 288 22.02 -5.87 -19.56
C GLY A 288 23.16 -4.85 -19.37
N GLU A 289 23.01 -3.62 -19.86
CA GLU A 289 24.01 -2.55 -19.78
C GLU A 289 23.50 -1.30 -19.07
N LYS A 290 22.24 -0.99 -19.23
CA LYS A 290 21.60 0.22 -18.68
C LYS A 290 20.14 -0.03 -18.30
N THR A 291 19.61 0.84 -17.45
CA THR A 291 18.20 0.87 -17.07
C THR A 291 17.54 2.11 -17.66
N CYS A 292 16.47 1.92 -18.41
CA CYS A 292 15.67 2.97 -19.02
C CYS A 292 14.31 3.07 -18.33
N LEU A 293 13.82 4.28 -18.16
CA LEU A 293 12.47 4.58 -17.66
C LEU A 293 11.63 5.12 -18.80
N TYR A 294 10.50 4.48 -19.10
CA TYR A 294 9.53 4.88 -20.11
C TYR A 294 8.19 5.21 -19.45
N ASP A 295 7.41 6.10 -20.06
CA ASP A 295 5.98 6.21 -19.74
C ASP A 295 5.15 5.13 -20.48
N TYR A 296 3.87 4.99 -20.13
CA TYR A 296 2.98 4.01 -20.76
C TYR A 296 2.64 4.29 -22.23
N SER A 297 3.08 5.43 -22.78
CA SER A 297 3.05 5.66 -24.24
C SER A 297 4.29 5.10 -24.96
N GLY A 298 5.27 4.57 -24.22
CA GLY A 298 6.56 4.12 -24.74
C GLY A 298 7.59 5.23 -24.96
N ARG A 299 7.32 6.46 -24.47
CA ARG A 299 8.27 7.57 -24.55
C ARG A 299 9.34 7.38 -23.47
N LEU A 300 10.61 7.40 -23.87
CA LEU A 300 11.74 7.39 -22.93
C LEU A 300 11.71 8.66 -22.08
N ILE A 301 11.66 8.49 -20.75
CA ILE A 301 11.77 9.56 -19.76
C ILE A 301 13.22 9.77 -19.41
N HIS A 302 13.94 8.71 -18.97
CA HIS A 302 15.32 8.82 -18.50
C HIS A 302 16.12 7.56 -18.80
N GLU A 303 17.43 7.69 -18.94
CA GLU A 303 18.37 6.58 -19.09
C GLU A 303 19.41 6.67 -17.96
N GLY A 304 19.49 5.64 -17.12
CA GLY A 304 20.45 5.48 -16.03
C GLY A 304 21.49 4.42 -16.32
N GLY A 305 22.41 4.21 -15.37
CA GLY A 305 23.42 3.17 -15.45
C GLY A 305 22.85 1.74 -15.28
N ALA A 306 23.73 0.75 -15.32
CA ALA A 306 23.34 -0.67 -15.14
C ALA A 306 22.75 -0.97 -13.75
N GLN A 307 23.10 -0.19 -12.74
CA GLN A 307 22.60 -0.33 -11.38
C GLN A 307 21.48 0.66 -11.05
N ALA A 308 21.02 1.45 -12.03
CA ALA A 308 19.97 2.40 -11.83
C ALA A 308 18.63 1.72 -11.51
N SER A 309 17.91 2.27 -10.55
CA SER A 309 16.55 1.90 -10.18
C SER A 309 15.72 3.15 -10.00
N TYR A 310 14.45 3.07 -10.30
CA TYR A 310 13.53 4.20 -10.20
C TYR A 310 12.38 3.85 -9.26
N ALA A 311 11.99 4.83 -8.44
CA ALA A 311 10.80 4.77 -7.62
C ALA A 311 9.91 5.98 -7.91
N ARG A 312 8.61 5.86 -7.64
CA ARG A 312 7.69 6.99 -7.77
C ARG A 312 8.04 8.05 -6.72
N GLY A 313 8.10 9.29 -7.14
CA GLY A 313 8.22 10.47 -6.30
C GLY A 313 6.92 11.28 -6.26
N GLU A 314 7.01 12.47 -5.73
CA GLU A 314 5.89 13.42 -5.65
C GLU A 314 5.65 14.14 -6.99
N ASN A 315 4.43 14.62 -7.25
CA ASN A 315 4.06 15.42 -8.42
C ASN A 315 4.48 14.86 -9.77
N GLY A 316 4.42 13.51 -9.94
CA GLY A 316 4.80 12.87 -11.20
C GLY A 316 6.31 12.85 -11.45
N GLN A 317 7.14 13.17 -10.47
CA GLN A 317 8.59 12.98 -10.50
C GLN A 317 8.98 11.56 -10.13
N PHE A 318 10.26 11.24 -10.25
CA PHE A 318 10.82 9.95 -9.90
C PHE A 318 12.06 10.12 -9.04
N ILE A 319 12.33 9.14 -8.22
CA ILE A 319 13.58 9.00 -7.46
C ILE A 319 14.45 8.01 -8.21
N LEU A 320 15.57 8.47 -8.74
CA LEU A 320 16.63 7.63 -9.29
C LEU A 320 17.59 7.24 -8.18
N SER A 321 17.84 5.97 -8.00
CA SER A 321 18.94 5.41 -7.24
C SER A 321 19.94 4.82 -8.23
N ASP A 322 21.22 5.22 -8.15
CA ASP A 322 22.29 4.71 -9.03
C ASP A 322 23.60 4.59 -8.25
N GLY A 323 24.39 3.58 -8.54
CA GLY A 323 25.67 3.30 -7.88
C GLY A 323 25.72 1.94 -7.22
N PRO A 324 26.89 1.55 -6.68
CA PRO A 324 27.07 0.26 -6.03
C PRO A 324 26.27 0.17 -4.72
N TRP A 325 25.85 -1.04 -4.38
CA TRP A 325 25.09 -1.31 -3.17
C TRP A 325 25.80 -0.78 -1.91
N GLY A 326 25.07 0.00 -1.10
CA GLY A 326 25.57 0.67 0.11
C GLY A 326 26.27 2.01 -0.14
N ALA A 327 26.46 2.42 -1.41
CA ALA A 327 26.96 3.74 -1.81
C ALA A 327 26.13 4.34 -2.96
N GLU A 328 24.86 4.02 -3.00
CA GLU A 328 23.93 4.54 -3.98
C GLU A 328 23.84 6.06 -3.85
N CYS A 329 23.66 6.71 -4.97
CA CYS A 329 23.38 8.14 -5.08
C CYS A 329 21.94 8.33 -5.53
N TYR A 330 21.17 9.04 -4.73
CA TYR A 330 19.77 9.31 -5.00
C TYR A 330 19.60 10.69 -5.60
N ARG A 331 18.74 10.80 -6.61
CA ARG A 331 18.44 12.05 -7.33
C ARG A 331 16.95 12.11 -7.67
N ILE A 332 16.45 13.33 -7.88
CA ILE A 332 15.10 13.55 -8.39
C ILE A 332 15.15 13.66 -9.91
N VAL A 333 14.33 12.91 -10.61
CA VAL A 333 14.10 12.97 -12.06
C VAL A 333 12.73 13.56 -12.30
N ARG A 334 12.65 14.67 -13.05
CA ARG A 334 11.36 15.27 -13.43
C ARG A 334 10.63 14.41 -14.46
N ALA A 335 9.33 14.61 -14.60
CA ALA A 335 8.51 13.92 -15.59
C ALA A 335 8.98 14.09 -17.05
N ASP A 336 9.77 15.15 -17.34
CA ASP A 336 10.39 15.37 -18.65
C ASP A 336 11.76 14.69 -18.83
N GLY A 337 12.23 13.99 -17.78
CA GLY A 337 13.49 13.26 -17.76
C GLY A 337 14.69 14.08 -17.30
N THR A 338 14.53 15.36 -16.98
CA THR A 338 15.63 16.19 -16.49
C THR A 338 15.93 15.91 -15.02
N LEU A 339 17.22 15.86 -14.66
CA LEU A 339 17.64 15.70 -13.28
C LEU A 339 17.52 17.05 -12.53
N VAL A 340 17.04 16.97 -11.30
CA VAL A 340 17.12 18.08 -10.34
C VAL A 340 18.55 18.16 -9.82
N GLU A 341 19.05 19.39 -9.60
CA GLU A 341 20.36 19.60 -9.00
C GLU A 341 20.37 19.12 -7.54
N GLY A 342 21.33 18.28 -7.19
CA GLY A 342 21.47 17.66 -5.88
C GLY A 342 21.71 16.16 -5.99
N ALA A 343 22.25 15.63 -4.90
CA ALA A 343 22.50 14.20 -4.74
C ALA A 343 22.47 13.85 -3.25
N TRP A 344 21.78 12.79 -2.92
CA TRP A 344 21.53 12.36 -1.54
C TRP A 344 21.96 10.91 -1.35
N GLN A 345 22.31 10.53 -0.12
CA GLN A 345 22.63 9.14 0.24
C GLN A 345 21.39 8.26 0.38
N SER A 346 20.23 8.86 0.60
CA SER A 346 18.92 8.25 0.52
C SER A 346 17.89 9.32 0.27
N LEU A 347 16.84 9.00 -0.45
CA LEU A 347 15.73 9.92 -0.75
C LEU A 347 14.43 9.12 -0.79
N PHE A 348 13.39 9.63 -0.17
CA PHE A 348 12.07 8.99 -0.15
C PHE A 348 10.95 10.02 -0.20
N PRO A 349 9.82 9.73 -0.86
CA PRO A 349 8.71 10.68 -0.94
C PRO A 349 8.07 10.85 0.43
N LEU A 350 7.56 12.04 0.70
CA LEU A 350 6.81 12.34 1.91
C LEU A 350 5.36 12.67 1.56
N PHE A 351 5.10 13.83 0.99
CA PHE A 351 3.78 14.31 0.58
C PHE A 351 3.89 15.53 -0.34
N THR A 352 2.78 15.82 -1.01
CA THR A 352 2.60 17.09 -1.73
C THR A 352 1.76 18.04 -0.89
N LEU A 353 2.27 19.27 -0.69
CA LEU A 353 1.58 20.34 0.04
C LEU A 353 1.56 21.61 -0.81
N ASP A 354 0.36 22.17 -1.05
CA ASP A 354 0.16 23.38 -1.87
C ASP A 354 0.78 23.29 -3.27
N GLY A 355 0.77 22.08 -3.86
CA GLY A 355 1.34 21.81 -5.18
C GLY A 355 2.86 21.64 -5.20
N MET A 356 3.53 21.63 -4.05
CA MET A 356 4.96 21.36 -3.89
C MET A 356 5.19 19.98 -3.31
N GLY A 357 5.98 19.15 -3.99
CA GLY A 357 6.41 17.84 -3.50
C GLY A 357 7.56 17.94 -2.51
N TYR A 358 7.52 17.17 -1.44
CA TYR A 358 8.53 17.11 -0.39
C TYR A 358 9.10 15.70 -0.26
N TYR A 359 10.42 15.64 -0.02
CA TYR A 359 11.17 14.40 0.11
C TYR A 359 11.97 14.39 1.39
N GLY A 360 11.92 13.29 2.12
CA GLY A 360 12.84 13.00 3.20
C GLY A 360 14.19 12.53 2.65
N PHE A 361 15.28 12.91 3.28
CA PHE A 361 16.60 12.37 2.98
C PHE A 361 17.36 11.99 4.24
N MET A 362 18.28 11.04 4.10
CA MET A 362 19.24 10.70 5.12
C MET A 362 20.62 11.30 4.80
N ALA A 363 21.34 11.69 5.85
CA ALA A 363 22.75 12.06 5.81
C ALA A 363 23.49 11.22 6.86
N PHE A 364 24.56 10.54 6.46
CA PHE A 364 25.43 9.73 7.30
C PHE A 364 26.83 9.66 6.72
N GLU A 365 27.81 9.27 7.53
CA GLU A 365 29.16 8.97 7.07
C GLU A 365 29.26 7.48 6.76
N ALA A 366 29.51 7.14 5.50
CA ALA A 366 29.77 5.76 5.06
C ALA A 366 31.29 5.53 4.93
N THR A 367 31.79 4.46 5.51
CA THR A 367 33.19 4.08 5.44
C THR A 367 33.33 2.81 4.59
N PRO A 368 34.15 2.81 3.53
CA PRO A 368 34.39 1.60 2.76
C PRO A 368 35.14 0.56 3.60
N VAL A 369 34.63 -0.66 3.63
CA VAL A 369 35.21 -1.80 4.33
C VAL A 369 35.36 -2.95 3.34
N TYR A 370 36.59 -3.43 3.14
CA TYR A 370 36.83 -4.60 2.28
C TYR A 370 36.41 -5.88 2.99
N VAL A 371 35.48 -6.63 2.41
CA VAL A 371 35.00 -7.91 2.92
C VAL A 371 35.73 -9.05 2.19
N GLU A 372 36.72 -9.67 2.85
CA GLU A 372 37.54 -10.72 2.27
C GLU A 372 36.74 -11.93 1.74
N GLU A 373 35.63 -12.28 2.42
CA GLU A 373 34.77 -13.42 2.06
C GLU A 373 34.02 -13.19 0.74
N LEU A 374 33.71 -11.93 0.40
CA LEU A 374 33.01 -11.54 -0.82
C LEU A 374 34.00 -11.06 -1.92
N GLY A 375 35.23 -10.70 -1.55
CA GLY A 375 36.23 -10.19 -2.48
C GLY A 375 35.93 -8.78 -3.01
N GLU A 376 35.11 -8.00 -2.31
CA GLU A 376 34.67 -6.66 -2.71
C GLU A 376 34.64 -5.67 -1.54
N GLU A 377 34.60 -4.38 -1.86
CA GLU A 377 34.37 -3.31 -0.88
C GLU A 377 32.88 -3.19 -0.59
N GLN A 378 32.52 -3.19 0.68
CA GLN A 378 31.20 -2.82 1.19
C GLN A 378 31.29 -1.53 1.98
N TYR A 379 30.14 -0.88 2.21
CA TYR A 379 30.08 0.34 2.98
C TYR A 379 29.45 0.08 4.33
N ASP A 380 30.13 0.50 5.39
CA ASP A 380 29.64 0.43 6.77
C ASP A 380 29.33 1.83 7.27
N TRP A 381 28.27 1.98 8.05
CA TRP A 381 27.87 3.26 8.65
C TRP A 381 27.39 3.03 10.08
N ASP A 382 27.57 4.03 10.91
CA ASP A 382 27.02 4.07 12.26
C ASP A 382 25.52 4.42 12.21
N PRO A 383 24.60 3.50 12.57
CA PRO A 383 23.15 3.80 12.61
C PRO A 383 22.79 4.97 13.52
N ASP A 384 23.55 5.18 14.63
CA ASP A 384 23.33 6.28 15.54
C ASP A 384 23.79 7.63 14.96
N GLY A 385 24.63 7.60 13.93
CA GLY A 385 25.12 8.75 13.18
C GLY A 385 24.16 9.26 12.10
N VAL A 386 23.12 8.49 11.74
CA VAL A 386 22.16 8.87 10.69
C VAL A 386 21.33 10.07 11.14
N ARG A 387 21.19 11.05 10.25
CA ARG A 387 20.32 12.21 10.44
C ARG A 387 19.41 12.41 9.25
N TYR A 388 18.18 12.79 9.53
CA TYR A 388 17.12 13.02 8.55
C TYR A 388 16.89 14.50 8.33
N GLY A 389 16.62 14.87 7.08
CA GLY A 389 16.22 16.19 6.65
C GLY A 389 15.12 16.14 5.61
N VAL A 390 14.71 17.29 5.09
CA VAL A 390 13.69 17.42 4.05
C VAL A 390 14.19 18.36 2.95
N VAL A 391 13.96 17.95 1.70
CA VAL A 391 14.13 18.79 0.51
C VAL A 391 12.81 18.91 -0.23
N ASP A 392 12.63 19.97 -0.98
CA ASP A 392 11.51 20.10 -1.91
C ASP A 392 11.79 19.43 -3.27
N GLU A 393 10.81 19.41 -4.13
CA GLU A 393 10.89 18.82 -5.49
C GLU A 393 11.90 19.51 -6.42
N ASN A 394 12.44 20.68 -6.03
CA ASN A 394 13.48 21.39 -6.76
C ASN A 394 14.87 21.13 -6.19
N GLY A 395 14.98 20.33 -5.11
CA GLY A 395 16.22 20.00 -4.44
C GLY A 395 16.65 21.04 -3.39
N GLU A 396 15.82 22.04 -3.10
CA GLU A 396 16.10 23.04 -2.08
C GLU A 396 15.88 22.44 -0.68
N THR A 397 16.84 22.66 0.22
CA THR A 397 16.76 22.16 1.59
C THR A 397 15.72 22.95 2.40
N VAL A 398 14.66 22.26 2.82
CA VAL A 398 13.59 22.79 3.68
C VAL A 398 13.92 22.57 5.14
N LEU A 399 14.32 21.36 5.51
CA LEU A 399 14.83 21.01 6.84
C LEU A 399 16.22 20.40 6.71
N SER A 400 17.19 20.98 7.42
CA SER A 400 18.55 20.42 7.47
C SER A 400 18.55 19.05 8.15
N ALA A 401 19.51 18.18 7.78
CA ALA A 401 19.69 16.86 8.39
C ALA A 401 20.13 16.99 9.85
N ARG A 402 19.17 16.92 10.77
CA ARG A 402 19.39 17.03 12.23
C ARG A 402 18.55 16.07 13.05
N TYR A 403 17.47 15.54 12.48
CA TYR A 403 16.56 14.65 13.18
C TYR A 403 17.10 13.22 13.22
N GLU A 404 17.00 12.56 14.36
CA GLU A 404 17.39 11.17 14.55
C GLU A 404 16.33 10.18 14.01
N ALA A 405 15.10 10.65 13.85
CA ALA A 405 14.00 9.95 13.19
C ALA A 405 13.10 10.96 12.49
N LEU A 406 12.53 10.56 11.35
CA LEU A 406 11.56 11.31 10.59
C LEU A 406 10.62 10.35 9.88
N SER A 407 9.32 10.53 10.06
CA SER A 407 8.27 9.80 9.35
C SER A 407 7.06 10.69 9.10
N ILE A 408 6.21 10.28 8.17
CA ILE A 408 4.94 10.95 7.91
C ILE A 408 3.98 10.69 9.07
N ALA A 409 3.23 11.71 9.46
CA ALA A 409 2.15 11.62 10.43
C ALA A 409 0.92 12.36 9.89
N GLY A 410 -0.10 11.61 9.49
CA GLY A 410 -1.21 12.16 8.72
C GLY A 410 -0.76 12.66 7.34
N GLU A 411 -1.57 13.52 6.72
CA GLU A 411 -1.34 13.96 5.32
C GLU A 411 -0.23 15.01 5.14
N LYS A 412 0.10 15.80 6.18
CA LYS A 412 0.91 17.04 6.02
C LYS A 412 1.81 17.35 7.20
N ARG A 413 2.09 16.37 8.03
CA ARG A 413 2.88 16.52 9.26
C ARG A 413 3.99 15.50 9.29
N LEU A 414 5.02 15.83 10.05
CA LEU A 414 6.16 14.95 10.27
C LEU A 414 6.25 14.61 11.75
N LEU A 415 6.39 13.33 12.06
CA LEU A 415 6.80 12.85 13.36
C LEU A 415 8.32 12.80 13.38
N VAL A 416 8.93 13.53 14.31
CA VAL A 416 10.40 13.65 14.37
C VAL A 416 10.91 13.40 15.78
N ARG A 417 12.20 13.01 15.85
CA ARG A 417 12.99 12.98 17.09
C ARG A 417 14.24 13.82 16.91
N GLU A 418 14.51 14.72 17.89
CA GLU A 418 15.70 15.56 17.95
C GLU A 418 16.20 15.62 19.40
N GLY A 419 17.26 14.86 19.74
CA GLY A 419 17.74 14.71 21.11
C GLY A 419 16.67 14.15 22.03
N ASP A 420 16.40 14.85 23.13
CA ASP A 420 15.35 14.47 24.11
C ASP A 420 13.94 14.90 23.69
N ALA A 421 13.76 15.49 22.53
CA ALA A 421 12.47 15.94 22.03
C ALA A 421 11.93 14.97 20.96
N GLN A 422 10.67 14.62 21.08
CA GLN A 422 9.94 13.85 20.07
C GLN A 422 8.53 14.43 19.89
N GLY A 423 8.01 14.43 18.67
CA GLY A 423 6.67 14.96 18.42
C GLY A 423 6.42 15.35 16.97
N LEU A 424 5.33 16.08 16.78
CA LEU A 424 4.87 16.53 15.48
C LEU A 424 5.40 17.91 15.12
N ILE A 425 5.87 18.04 13.89
CA ILE A 425 6.25 19.33 13.30
C ILE A 425 5.50 19.54 11.97
N ASP A 426 5.39 20.80 11.54
CA ASP A 426 5.04 21.11 10.17
C ASP A 426 6.24 20.93 9.22
N VAL A 427 6.05 21.07 7.92
CA VAL A 427 7.10 20.94 6.92
C VAL A 427 8.23 21.99 7.08
N HIS A 428 7.98 23.09 7.77
CA HIS A 428 8.95 24.16 8.04
C HIS A 428 9.69 23.96 9.37
N GLY A 429 9.39 22.89 10.13
CA GLY A 429 10.05 22.54 11.38
C GLY A 429 9.49 23.23 12.62
N ASN A 430 8.29 23.82 12.53
CA ASN A 430 7.60 24.37 13.69
C ASN A 430 6.91 23.24 14.47
N TRP A 431 7.16 23.19 15.77
CA TRP A 431 6.52 22.20 16.64
C TRP A 431 5.01 22.46 16.77
N ILE A 432 4.21 21.43 16.48
CA ILE A 432 2.76 21.38 16.70
C ILE A 432 2.49 20.72 18.03
N TYR A 433 3.19 19.61 18.28
CA TYR A 433 3.11 18.85 19.54
C TYR A 433 4.49 18.30 19.88
N GLN A 434 4.84 18.31 21.19
CA GLN A 434 6.16 17.86 21.63
C GLN A 434 6.07 17.18 22.99
N ILE A 435 6.79 16.06 23.14
CA ILE A 435 7.05 15.41 24.42
C ILE A 435 8.55 15.33 24.66
N SER A 436 8.94 15.22 25.94
CA SER A 436 10.33 14.93 26.31
C SER A 436 10.50 13.42 26.54
N THR A 437 11.54 12.86 25.94
CA THR A 437 11.96 11.45 26.16
C THR A 437 13.05 11.36 27.23
N ALA A 438 13.48 12.49 27.84
CA ALA A 438 14.43 12.48 28.96
C ALA A 438 13.84 11.60 30.11
N ARG A 439 14.54 10.53 30.44
CA ARG A 439 14.22 9.74 31.64
C ARG A 439 14.62 10.57 32.84
N GLU A 440 13.66 10.86 33.74
CA GLU A 440 13.93 11.47 35.05
C GLU A 440 14.85 10.59 35.92
#